data_d16f43caf52511743e5f4133b4f61331
#
_entry.id   d16f43caf52511743e5f4133b4f61331
#
_cell.length_a   1.000
_cell.length_b   1.000
_cell.length_c   1.000
_cell.angle_alpha   90.00
_cell.angle_beta   90.00
_cell.angle_gamma   90.00
#
_symmetry.space_group_name_H-M   'P 1'
#
loop_
_entity.id
_entity.type
_entity.pdbx_description
1 polymer ?
#
loop_
_entity_poly.entity_id
_entity_poly.type
_entity_poly.pdbx_seq_one_letter_code
_entity_poly.pdbx_strand_id
1 'polypeptide(L)'
;MTWSEVSVTDFAQVQSSYVIDVREVSEYLEGHVPGALNIPLSELTEKFSSIEPQANVYVVCQLGGRSARACEFLSNLPDFEGSHFINVAGGTAAWILEGNEVITGDRPS
;
A
#
# COMPACT_ATOMS: atom_id res chain seq x y z
N MET A 1 -8.43 -14.81 8.55
CA MET A 1 -7.84 -13.61 7.91
C MET A 1 -6.34 -13.76 7.88
N THR A 2 -5.75 -13.56 6.71
CA THR A 2 -4.33 -13.78 6.49
C THR A 2 -3.56 -12.47 6.31
N TRP A 3 -4.15 -11.35 6.61
CA TRP A 3 -3.53 -10.04 6.56
C TRP A 3 -3.78 -9.31 7.87
N SER A 4 -3.01 -8.26 8.12
CA SER A 4 -3.11 -7.50 9.37
C SER A 4 -3.11 -6.01 9.08
N GLU A 5 -3.18 -5.20 10.15
CA GLU A 5 -3.15 -3.75 10.04
C GLU A 5 -2.04 -3.17 10.89
N VAL A 6 -1.54 -2.01 10.45
CA VAL A 6 -0.58 -1.23 11.21
C VAL A 6 -1.04 0.21 11.20
N SER A 7 -0.81 0.94 12.29
CA SER A 7 -1.10 2.37 12.32
C SER A 7 -0.08 3.13 11.47
N VAL A 8 -0.45 4.32 11.02
CA VAL A 8 0.50 5.19 10.29
C VAL A 8 1.71 5.50 11.17
N THR A 9 1.48 5.71 12.48
CA THR A 9 2.56 6.00 13.41
C THR A 9 3.60 4.89 13.43
N ASP A 10 3.13 3.65 13.55
CA ASP A 10 4.04 2.50 13.58
C ASP A 10 4.64 2.24 12.20
N PHE A 11 3.85 2.40 11.14
CA PHE A 11 4.35 2.23 9.78
C PHE A 11 5.50 3.20 9.48
N ALA A 12 5.41 4.43 9.97
CA ALA A 12 6.46 5.43 9.76
C ALA A 12 7.79 5.04 10.40
N GLN A 13 7.78 4.11 11.35
CA GLN A 13 8.99 3.62 12.01
C GLN A 13 9.62 2.43 11.27
N VAL A 14 8.92 1.86 10.30
CA VAL A 14 9.44 0.71 9.55
C VAL A 14 10.50 1.19 8.56
N GLN A 15 11.64 0.54 8.58
CA GLN A 15 12.73 0.85 7.65
C GLN A 15 12.68 -0.13 6.47
N SER A 16 12.91 0.39 5.27
CA SER A 16 13.00 -0.44 4.05
C SER A 16 11.73 -1.24 3.78
N SER A 17 10.56 -0.59 3.88
CA SER A 17 9.29 -1.26 3.59
C SER A 17 9.05 -1.36 2.08
N TYR A 18 8.34 -2.43 1.68
CA TYR A 18 7.83 -2.58 0.32
C TYR A 18 6.35 -2.18 0.38
N VAL A 19 5.98 -1.14 -0.35
CA VAL A 19 4.66 -0.50 -0.22
C VAL A 19 3.96 -0.43 -1.57
N ILE A 20 2.69 -0.82 -1.59
CA ILE A 20 1.82 -0.69 -2.76
C ILE A 20 0.73 0.32 -2.45
N ASP A 21 0.56 1.32 -3.31
CA ASP A 21 -0.50 2.30 -3.22
C ASP A 21 -1.59 1.92 -4.22
N VAL A 22 -2.78 1.60 -3.71
CA VAL A 22 -3.88 1.10 -4.55
C VAL A 22 -4.90 2.18 -4.90
N ARG A 23 -4.52 3.46 -4.71
CA ARG A 23 -5.36 4.58 -5.14
C ARG A 23 -5.29 4.72 -6.66
N GLU A 24 -6.19 5.52 -7.23
CA GLU A 24 -6.13 5.82 -8.65
C GLU A 24 -4.92 6.68 -8.96
N VAL A 25 -4.48 6.64 -10.21
CA VAL A 25 -3.27 7.35 -10.66
C VAL A 25 -3.31 8.83 -10.30
N SER A 26 -4.46 9.49 -10.49
CA SER A 26 -4.58 10.92 -10.21
C SER A 26 -4.34 11.25 -8.73
N GLU A 27 -4.81 10.39 -7.83
CA GLU A 27 -4.56 10.58 -6.40
C GLU A 27 -3.08 10.40 -6.07
N TYR A 28 -2.48 9.38 -6.66
CA TYR A 28 -1.06 9.06 -6.44
C TYR A 28 -0.16 10.20 -6.88
N LEU A 29 -0.45 10.78 -8.04
CA LEU A 29 0.35 11.88 -8.59
C LEU A 29 0.34 13.12 -7.71
N GLU A 30 -0.77 13.36 -7.01
CA GLU A 30 -0.89 14.54 -6.12
C GLU A 30 -0.04 14.42 -4.87
N GLY A 31 0.27 13.22 -4.44
CA GLY A 31 1.12 13.00 -3.28
C GLY A 31 0.95 11.59 -2.75
N HIS A 32 2.05 10.90 -2.54
CA HIS A 32 2.03 9.52 -2.06
C HIS A 32 3.15 9.26 -1.06
N VAL A 33 2.99 8.19 -0.31
CA VAL A 33 4.00 7.73 0.65
C VAL A 33 5.29 7.44 -0.12
N PRO A 34 6.44 7.95 0.34
CA PRO A 34 7.71 7.70 -0.34
C PRO A 34 7.99 6.21 -0.51
N GLY A 35 8.34 5.81 -1.73
CA GLY A 35 8.64 4.43 -2.05
C GLY A 35 7.45 3.60 -2.49
N ALA A 36 6.23 4.12 -2.37
CA ALA A 36 5.02 3.36 -2.74
C ALA A 36 4.91 3.18 -4.25
N LEU A 37 4.64 1.96 -4.67
CA LEU A 37 4.40 1.64 -6.08
C LEU A 37 2.90 1.69 -6.34
N ASN A 38 2.50 2.38 -7.39
CA ASN A 38 1.08 2.56 -7.67
C ASN A 38 0.51 1.43 -8.52
N ILE A 39 -0.45 0.71 -7.95
CA ILE A 39 -1.23 -0.28 -8.69
C ILE A 39 -2.68 -0.05 -8.26
N PRO A 40 -3.47 0.71 -9.05
CA PRO A 40 -4.85 1.01 -8.67
C PRO A 40 -5.67 -0.23 -8.40
N LEU A 41 -6.53 -0.17 -7.40
CA LEU A 41 -7.40 -1.31 -7.06
C LEU A 41 -8.19 -1.79 -8.28
N SER A 42 -8.62 -0.86 -9.14
CA SER A 42 -9.37 -1.18 -10.36
C SER A 42 -8.57 -2.03 -11.34
N GLU A 43 -7.24 -2.03 -11.25
CA GLU A 43 -6.37 -2.78 -12.16
C GLU A 43 -5.68 -3.96 -11.47
N LEU A 44 -5.93 -4.14 -10.19
CA LEU A 44 -5.19 -5.11 -9.38
C LEU A 44 -5.36 -6.56 -9.87
N THR A 45 -6.56 -6.91 -10.31
CA THR A 45 -6.84 -8.27 -10.81
C THR A 45 -6.04 -8.61 -12.07
N GLU A 46 -5.60 -7.59 -12.80
CA GLU A 46 -4.82 -7.80 -14.02
C GLU A 46 -3.32 -7.58 -13.79
N LYS A 47 -2.96 -6.81 -12.76
CA LYS A 47 -1.58 -6.38 -12.57
C LYS A 47 -0.91 -6.89 -11.31
N PHE A 48 -1.55 -7.78 -10.55
CA PHE A 48 -0.96 -8.25 -9.30
C PHE A 48 0.39 -8.97 -9.53
N SER A 49 0.61 -9.50 -10.73
CA SER A 49 1.86 -10.20 -11.02
C SER A 49 3.07 -9.27 -11.06
N SER A 50 2.85 -7.94 -11.11
CA SER A 50 3.96 -6.98 -11.04
C SER A 50 4.42 -6.74 -9.60
N ILE A 51 3.68 -7.23 -8.61
CA ILE A 51 4.09 -7.14 -7.21
C ILE A 51 5.10 -8.24 -6.92
N GLU A 52 6.26 -7.86 -6.39
CA GLU A 52 7.25 -8.84 -5.99
C GLU A 52 6.83 -9.50 -4.68
N PRO A 53 6.86 -10.84 -4.60
CA PRO A 53 6.53 -11.54 -3.35
C PRO A 53 7.61 -11.26 -2.30
N GLN A 54 7.27 -10.39 -1.35
CA GLN A 54 8.14 -10.06 -0.23
C GLN A 54 7.56 -10.72 1.03
N ALA A 55 8.38 -10.87 2.07
CA ALA A 55 7.89 -11.39 3.34
C ALA A 55 6.76 -10.52 3.89
N ASN A 56 6.93 -9.20 3.80
CA ASN A 56 5.90 -8.25 4.23
C ASN A 56 5.63 -7.25 3.11
N VAL A 57 4.35 -7.07 2.77
CA VAL A 57 3.92 -6.12 1.75
C VAL A 57 2.92 -5.18 2.41
N TYR A 58 3.27 -3.90 2.50
CA TYR A 58 2.38 -2.88 3.04
C TYR A 58 1.50 -2.34 1.93
N VAL A 59 0.23 -2.15 2.23
CA VAL A 59 -0.74 -1.66 1.23
C VAL A 59 -1.42 -0.43 1.78
N VAL A 60 -1.42 0.65 1.00
CA VAL A 60 -1.96 1.94 1.42
C VAL A 60 -2.97 2.45 0.39
N CYS A 61 -4.01 3.11 0.87
CA CYS A 61 -4.91 3.88 0.03
C CYS A 61 -5.14 5.24 0.68
N GLN A 62 -6.25 5.92 0.41
CA GLN A 62 -6.49 7.24 0.98
C GLN A 62 -6.88 7.17 2.46
N LEU A 63 -7.81 6.29 2.81
CA LEU A 63 -8.37 6.20 4.18
C LEU A 63 -8.25 4.82 4.81
N GLY A 64 -7.87 3.80 4.05
CA GLY A 64 -7.69 2.44 4.57
C GLY A 64 -8.68 1.40 4.07
N GLY A 65 -9.76 1.80 3.38
CA GLY A 65 -10.79 0.88 2.92
C GLY A 65 -10.42 0.09 1.67
N ARG A 66 -9.95 0.79 0.63
CA ARG A 66 -9.53 0.14 -0.61
C ARG A 66 -8.33 -0.76 -0.39
N SER A 67 -7.40 -0.32 0.47
CA SER A 67 -6.21 -1.11 0.76
C SER A 67 -6.56 -2.36 1.57
N ALA A 68 -7.56 -2.30 2.43
CA ALA A 68 -8.05 -3.49 3.14
C ALA A 68 -8.60 -4.52 2.14
N ARG A 69 -9.36 -4.05 1.14
CA ARG A 69 -9.87 -4.94 0.09
C ARG A 69 -8.74 -5.55 -0.73
N ALA A 70 -7.71 -4.76 -1.02
CA ALA A 70 -6.55 -5.26 -1.73
C ALA A 70 -5.84 -6.35 -0.94
N CYS A 71 -5.66 -6.13 0.37
CA CYS A 71 -5.05 -7.13 1.24
C CYS A 71 -5.86 -8.43 1.23
N GLU A 72 -7.18 -8.34 1.30
CA GLU A 72 -8.05 -9.52 1.28
C GLU A 72 -7.89 -10.28 -0.04
N PHE A 73 -7.88 -9.58 -1.15
CA PHE A 73 -7.72 -10.20 -2.46
C PHE A 73 -6.36 -10.86 -2.62
N LEU A 74 -5.31 -10.11 -2.33
CA LEU A 74 -3.93 -10.57 -2.58
C LEU A 74 -3.54 -11.72 -1.66
N SER A 75 -3.98 -11.68 -0.41
CA SER A 75 -3.61 -12.71 0.56
C SER A 75 -4.22 -14.08 0.25
N ASN A 76 -5.24 -14.12 -0.62
CA ASN A 76 -5.87 -15.37 -1.04
C ASN A 76 -5.29 -15.92 -2.33
N LEU A 77 -4.33 -15.24 -2.95
CA LEU A 77 -3.72 -15.71 -4.20
C LEU A 77 -2.56 -16.67 -3.91
N PRO A 78 -2.47 -17.79 -4.62
CA PRO A 78 -1.35 -18.72 -4.44
C PRO A 78 0.00 -18.07 -4.72
N ASP A 79 0.04 -17.05 -5.59
CA ASP A 79 1.26 -16.31 -5.93
C ASP A 79 1.95 -15.72 -4.70
N PHE A 80 1.18 -15.42 -3.64
CA PHE A 80 1.69 -14.74 -2.45
C PHE A 80 1.61 -15.59 -1.18
N GLU A 81 1.70 -16.89 -1.33
CA GLU A 81 1.54 -17.82 -0.21
C GLU A 81 2.54 -17.54 0.93
N GLY A 82 3.74 -17.12 0.59
CA GLY A 82 4.78 -16.81 1.59
C GLY A 82 4.81 -15.36 2.03
N SER A 83 3.86 -14.52 1.57
CA SER A 83 3.86 -13.10 1.85
C SER A 83 2.80 -12.74 2.88
N HIS A 84 3.09 -11.76 3.73
CA HIS A 84 2.11 -11.22 4.67
C HIS A 84 1.73 -9.81 4.23
N PHE A 85 0.44 -9.57 4.02
CA PHE A 85 -0.06 -8.26 3.60
C PHE A 85 -0.51 -7.46 4.82
N ILE A 86 -0.13 -6.18 4.87
CA ILE A 86 -0.36 -5.33 6.02
C ILE A 86 -1.02 -4.03 5.53
N ASN A 87 -2.26 -3.81 5.96
CA ASN A 87 -2.99 -2.61 5.62
C ASN A 87 -2.51 -1.44 6.49
N VAL A 88 -2.17 -0.33 5.85
CA VAL A 88 -1.80 0.89 6.58
C VAL A 88 -3.09 1.63 6.96
N ALA A 89 -3.50 1.47 8.21
CA ALA A 89 -4.75 2.06 8.71
C ALA A 89 -4.69 3.58 8.67
N GLY A 90 -5.76 4.20 8.21
CA GLY A 90 -5.83 5.65 8.06
C GLY A 90 -5.25 6.16 6.75
N GLY A 91 -4.41 5.38 6.10
CA GLY A 91 -3.92 5.63 4.75
C GLY A 91 -3.10 6.89 4.59
N THR A 92 -3.03 7.37 3.35
CA THR A 92 -2.25 8.55 3.00
C THR A 92 -2.76 9.80 3.73
N ALA A 93 -4.06 9.88 3.99
CA ALA A 93 -4.62 11.01 4.72
C ALA A 93 -4.02 11.11 6.12
N ALA A 94 -3.96 9.99 6.85
CA ALA A 94 -3.37 9.97 8.19
C ALA A 94 -1.86 10.21 8.13
N TRP A 95 -1.19 9.68 7.12
CA TRP A 95 0.25 9.90 6.90
C TRP A 95 0.56 11.39 6.81
N ILE A 96 -0.23 12.11 5.99
CA ILE A 96 -0.05 13.57 5.82
C ILE A 96 -0.39 14.31 7.10
N LEU A 97 -1.49 13.91 7.75
CA LEU A 97 -1.97 14.59 8.96
C LEU A 97 -0.93 14.53 10.09
N GLU A 98 -0.15 13.46 10.15
CA GLU A 98 0.91 13.33 11.14
C GLU A 98 2.20 14.03 10.75
N GLY A 99 2.20 14.76 9.63
CA GLY A 99 3.35 15.58 9.23
C GLY A 99 4.40 14.82 8.44
N ASN A 100 4.11 13.63 7.96
CA ASN A 100 5.06 12.86 7.18
C ASN A 100 5.16 13.38 5.75
N GLU A 101 6.31 13.20 5.14
CA GLU A 101 6.60 13.67 3.79
C GLU A 101 5.85 12.87 2.74
N VAL A 102 5.43 13.54 1.66
CA VAL A 102 4.88 12.86 0.47
C VAL A 102 5.74 13.20 -0.74
N ILE A 103 5.72 12.31 -1.72
CA ILE A 103 6.36 12.50 -3.01
C ILE A 103 5.25 12.80 -4.01
N THR A 104 5.45 13.79 -4.87
CA THR A 104 4.50 14.13 -5.94
C THR A 104 5.02 13.59 -7.27
N GLY A 105 4.12 13.39 -8.23
CA GLY A 105 4.47 12.89 -9.55
C GLY A 105 4.41 11.38 -9.62
N ASP A 106 4.96 10.82 -10.72
CA ASP A 106 4.80 9.40 -11.02
C ASP A 106 5.92 8.51 -10.49
N ARG A 107 6.93 9.08 -9.86
CA ARG A 107 8.04 8.30 -9.30
C ARG A 107 7.71 7.88 -7.87
N PRO A 108 8.08 6.66 -7.45
CA PRO A 108 7.89 6.26 -6.07
C PRO A 108 8.66 7.14 -5.09
N SER A 109 9.83 7.61 -5.48
CA SER A 109 10.63 8.45 -4.59
C SER A 109 11.52 9.43 -5.35
#